data_081cf78be3b99b2f0dea258ffd978ce3
#
_entry.id   081cf78be3b99b2f0dea258ffd978ce3
#
_cell.length_a   1.000
_cell.length_b   1.000
_cell.length_c   1.000
_cell.angle_alpha   90.00
_cell.angle_beta   90.00
_cell.angle_gamma   90.00
#
_symmetry.space_group_name_H-M   'P 1'
#
loop_
_entity.id
_entity.type
_entity.pdbx_description
1 polymer ?
#
loop_
_entity_poly.entity_id
_entity_poly.type
_entity_poly.pdbx_seq_one_letter_code
_entity_poly.pdbx_strand_id
1 'polypeptide(L)'
;MAESFSNKVARAVGVVTTSTGASIGITTNKITGISTAGVSVDDLVDTGNYIAGTKVSSIGIGSVFVDRDSTNTASATSQTVKFMQPQILYTSPASTKTILIGGTFANNTNGQVALTILVLDQSTGVQVSIASKIPVPAGSSFVISDTGKTLL
;
A
#
# COMPACT_ATOMS: atom_id res chain seq x y z
N MET A 1 -28.28 -21.29 9.85
CA MET A 1 -26.94 -20.77 9.52
C MET A 1 -26.42 -20.11 10.80
N ALA A 2 -25.22 -20.46 11.23
CA ALA A 2 -24.63 -19.76 12.37
C ALA A 2 -24.05 -18.43 11.88
N GLU A 3 -24.48 -17.33 12.48
CA GLU A 3 -23.88 -16.02 12.27
C GLU A 3 -22.65 -15.91 13.15
N SER A 4 -21.54 -15.44 12.59
CA SER A 4 -20.31 -15.18 13.36
C SER A 4 -19.84 -13.75 13.12
N PHE A 5 -19.52 -13.06 14.21
CA PHE A 5 -18.88 -11.75 14.16
C PHE A 5 -17.37 -11.92 14.27
N SER A 6 -16.61 -11.30 13.37
CA SER A 6 -15.15 -11.34 13.39
C SER A 6 -14.59 -9.93 13.32
N ASN A 7 -13.72 -9.58 14.25
CA ASN A 7 -12.96 -8.34 14.24
C ASN A 7 -11.51 -8.63 13.80
N LYS A 8 -10.97 -7.83 12.91
CA LYS A 8 -9.57 -7.93 12.43
C LYS A 8 -8.85 -6.63 12.68
N VAL A 9 -7.68 -6.73 13.27
CA VAL A 9 -6.77 -5.61 13.54
C VAL A 9 -5.45 -5.87 12.84
N ALA A 10 -4.93 -4.87 12.13
CA ALA A 10 -3.62 -4.93 11.50
C ALA A 10 -2.84 -3.63 11.74
N ARG A 11 -1.52 -3.73 11.82
CA ARG A 11 -0.60 -2.60 11.94
C ARG A 11 0.36 -2.58 10.77
N ALA A 12 0.87 -1.39 10.42
CA ALA A 12 1.80 -1.18 9.31
C ALA A 12 1.29 -1.80 8.00
N VAL A 13 -0.01 -1.62 7.74
CA VAL A 13 -0.69 -2.20 6.59
C VAL A 13 0.00 -1.79 5.29
N GLY A 14 0.28 -2.78 4.46
CA GLY A 14 0.85 -2.59 3.14
C GLY A 14 2.38 -2.47 3.09
N VAL A 15 3.08 -2.12 4.17
CA VAL A 15 4.55 -2.04 4.16
C VAL A 15 5.16 -3.44 4.19
N VAL A 16 5.85 -3.82 3.12
CA VAL A 16 6.51 -5.13 3.01
C VAL A 16 8.01 -5.05 3.27
N THR A 17 8.65 -3.96 2.83
CA THR A 17 10.08 -3.73 3.02
C THR A 17 10.35 -2.26 3.26
N THR A 18 11.25 -1.97 4.20
CA THR A 18 11.83 -0.64 4.41
C THR A 18 13.34 -0.77 4.22
N SER A 19 13.90 0.03 3.34
CA SER A 19 15.34 0.11 3.11
C SER A 19 15.85 1.48 3.53
N THR A 20 16.93 1.49 4.28
CA THR A 20 17.66 2.70 4.68
C THR A 20 18.99 2.75 3.95
N GLY A 21 19.50 3.94 3.65
CA GLY A 21 20.76 4.08 2.91
C GLY A 21 20.60 4.14 1.40
N ALA A 22 19.38 4.25 0.90
CA ALA A 22 19.12 4.38 -0.52
C ALA A 22 19.78 5.63 -1.11
N SER A 23 20.23 5.51 -2.37
CA SER A 23 20.72 6.62 -3.17
C SER A 23 19.82 6.84 -4.38
N ILE A 24 19.39 8.09 -4.58
CA ILE A 24 18.47 8.51 -5.63
C ILE A 24 19.10 9.73 -6.31
N GLY A 25 19.39 9.61 -7.59
CA GLY A 25 19.95 10.69 -8.39
C GLY A 25 18.94 11.77 -8.76
N ILE A 26 19.41 12.75 -9.51
CA ILE A 26 18.58 13.80 -10.11
C ILE A 26 17.87 13.21 -11.33
N THR A 27 16.58 13.46 -11.46
CA THR A 27 15.79 13.08 -12.64
C THR A 27 16.09 11.64 -13.07
N THR A 28 15.97 10.70 -12.14
CA THR A 28 16.25 9.28 -12.38
C THR A 28 15.09 8.41 -11.93
N ASN A 29 14.84 7.36 -12.67
CA ASN A 29 13.91 6.30 -12.29
C ASN A 29 14.58 5.13 -11.55
N LYS A 30 15.83 5.31 -11.08
CA LYS A 30 16.60 4.26 -10.41
C LYS A 30 16.88 4.59 -8.96
N ILE A 31 16.61 3.63 -8.08
CA ILE A 31 16.95 3.64 -6.67
C ILE A 31 18.01 2.57 -6.43
N THR A 32 19.12 2.94 -5.80
CA THR A 32 20.27 2.04 -5.55
C THR A 32 20.59 1.96 -4.05
N GLY A 33 21.43 1.01 -3.64
CA GLY A 33 21.84 0.85 -2.24
C GLY A 33 20.75 0.33 -1.33
N ILE A 34 19.82 -0.46 -1.85
CA ILE A 34 18.65 -0.97 -1.12
C ILE A 34 18.65 -2.49 -1.04
N SER A 35 17.96 -3.01 0.00
CA SER A 35 17.54 -4.41 0.01
C SER A 35 16.33 -4.59 -0.89
N THR A 36 16.38 -5.56 -1.79
CA THR A 36 15.27 -5.92 -2.69
C THR A 36 14.49 -7.14 -2.21
N ALA A 37 14.83 -7.67 -1.03
CA ALA A 37 14.11 -8.80 -0.45
C ALA A 37 12.66 -8.42 -0.14
N GLY A 38 11.72 -9.17 -0.69
CA GLY A 38 10.28 -8.94 -0.53
C GLY A 38 9.70 -7.86 -1.44
N VAL A 39 10.52 -7.18 -2.24
CA VAL A 39 10.04 -6.20 -3.23
C VAL A 39 9.55 -6.92 -4.49
N SER A 40 8.44 -6.47 -5.04
CA SER A 40 7.86 -6.98 -6.28
C SER A 40 7.62 -5.84 -7.29
N VAL A 41 7.54 -6.19 -8.57
CA VAL A 41 7.06 -5.25 -9.59
C VAL A 41 5.64 -4.82 -9.24
N ASP A 42 5.28 -3.60 -9.55
CA ASP A 42 4.03 -2.91 -9.16
C ASP A 42 3.92 -2.51 -7.67
N ASP A 43 4.90 -2.82 -6.82
CA ASP A 43 4.92 -2.28 -5.47
C ASP A 43 4.94 -0.75 -5.51
N LEU A 44 4.14 -0.13 -4.63
CA LEU A 44 4.19 1.31 -4.43
C LEU A 44 5.47 1.70 -3.70
N VAL A 45 6.06 2.80 -4.12
CA VAL A 45 7.28 3.37 -3.53
C VAL A 45 6.92 4.62 -2.72
N ASP A 46 7.23 4.60 -1.43
CA ASP A 46 7.09 5.74 -0.53
C ASP A 46 8.46 6.27 -0.12
N THR A 47 8.76 7.43 -0.63
CA THR A 47 9.92 8.25 -0.28
C THR A 47 9.65 9.69 -0.74
N GLY A 48 10.24 10.68 -0.07
CA GLY A 48 10.07 12.10 -0.44
C GLY A 48 10.66 12.48 -1.81
N ASN A 49 11.34 11.56 -2.49
CA ASN A 49 12.07 11.82 -3.73
C ASN A 49 11.27 11.50 -5.01
N TYR A 50 10.10 10.91 -4.88
CA TYR A 50 9.19 10.60 -5.99
C TYR A 50 7.78 11.05 -5.66
N ILE A 51 7.01 11.34 -6.69
CA ILE A 51 5.58 11.67 -6.49
C ILE A 51 4.80 10.46 -6.00
N ALA A 52 3.76 10.71 -5.22
CA ALA A 52 2.88 9.67 -4.70
C ALA A 52 2.28 8.81 -5.84
N GLY A 53 2.24 7.50 -5.63
CA GLY A 53 1.74 6.54 -6.61
C GLY A 53 2.80 6.03 -7.58
N THR A 54 4.08 6.37 -7.37
CA THR A 54 5.21 5.77 -8.10
C THR A 54 5.30 4.28 -7.77
N LYS A 55 5.58 3.45 -8.78
CA LYS A 55 5.63 2.00 -8.68
C LYS A 55 6.95 1.43 -9.15
N VAL A 56 7.32 0.29 -8.60
CA VAL A 56 8.45 -0.51 -9.08
C VAL A 56 8.11 -1.05 -10.47
N SER A 57 8.97 -0.77 -11.45
CA SER A 57 8.87 -1.26 -12.83
C SER A 57 9.77 -2.46 -13.09
N SER A 58 10.95 -2.53 -12.44
CA SER A 58 11.83 -3.69 -12.49
C SER A 58 12.77 -3.75 -11.30
N ILE A 59 13.31 -4.94 -11.03
CA ILE A 59 14.16 -5.21 -9.87
C ILE A 59 15.53 -5.68 -10.38
N GLY A 60 16.59 -5.06 -9.84
CA GLY A 60 17.98 -5.45 -10.05
C GLY A 60 18.67 -5.84 -8.74
N ILE A 61 19.92 -6.21 -8.81
CA ILE A 61 20.72 -6.52 -7.60
C ILE A 61 20.98 -5.19 -6.86
N GLY A 62 20.51 -5.10 -5.62
CA GLY A 62 20.67 -3.90 -4.76
C GLY A 62 20.04 -2.63 -5.34
N SER A 63 19.09 -2.76 -6.27
CA SER A 63 18.47 -1.63 -6.94
C SER A 63 17.09 -1.97 -7.47
N VAL A 64 16.26 -0.94 -7.63
CA VAL A 64 14.99 -1.04 -8.38
C VAL A 64 14.91 0.08 -9.39
N PHE A 65 14.17 -0.15 -10.47
CA PHE A 65 13.68 0.89 -11.36
C PHE A 65 12.21 1.16 -11.05
N VAL A 66 11.81 2.40 -11.19
CA VAL A 66 10.43 2.83 -10.97
C VAL A 66 9.84 3.41 -12.25
N ASP A 67 8.54 3.57 -12.29
CA ASP A 67 7.77 4.00 -13.47
C ASP A 67 7.89 5.52 -13.77
N ARG A 68 8.60 6.27 -12.91
CA ARG A 68 8.74 7.73 -13.01
C ARG A 68 10.12 8.18 -12.56
N ASP A 69 10.53 9.35 -13.05
CA ASP A 69 11.76 9.98 -12.60
C ASP A 69 11.58 10.67 -11.24
N SER A 70 12.69 10.77 -10.50
CA SER A 70 12.73 11.49 -9.23
C SER A 70 12.48 12.99 -9.44
N THR A 71 11.90 13.62 -8.43
CA THR A 71 11.69 15.07 -8.39
C THR A 71 12.87 15.82 -7.80
N ASN A 72 13.97 15.14 -7.56
CA ASN A 72 15.17 15.70 -6.94
C ASN A 72 15.85 16.74 -7.82
N THR A 73 16.25 17.84 -7.22
CA THR A 73 17.15 18.86 -7.83
C THR A 73 18.62 18.61 -7.47
N ALA A 74 18.90 17.73 -6.53
CA ALA A 74 20.23 17.25 -6.14
C ALA A 74 20.17 15.76 -5.81
N SER A 75 21.31 15.06 -5.94
CA SER A 75 21.38 13.65 -5.55
C SER A 75 21.12 13.49 -4.05
N ALA A 76 20.24 12.58 -3.69
CA ALA A 76 19.88 12.26 -2.32
C ALA A 76 20.51 10.90 -1.92
N THR A 77 21.27 10.89 -0.84
CA THR A 77 21.88 9.68 -0.26
C THR A 77 21.29 9.37 1.12
N SER A 78 21.49 8.16 1.61
CA SER A 78 21.00 7.73 2.94
C SER A 78 19.48 7.91 3.11
N GLN A 79 18.75 7.75 2.02
CA GLN A 79 17.29 7.89 2.04
C GLN A 79 16.61 6.65 2.59
N THR A 80 15.48 6.85 3.28
CA THR A 80 14.57 5.76 3.64
C THR A 80 13.55 5.59 2.51
N VAL A 81 13.44 4.37 2.01
CA VAL A 81 12.46 3.99 1.00
C VAL A 81 11.61 2.86 1.56
N LYS A 82 10.30 2.99 1.47
CA LYS A 82 9.36 1.93 1.82
C LYS A 82 8.71 1.39 0.55
N PHE A 83 8.62 0.08 0.47
CA PHE A 83 7.90 -0.62 -0.57
C PHE A 83 6.60 -1.17 0.01
N MET A 84 5.49 -0.97 -0.70
CA MET A 84 4.17 -1.27 -0.19
C MET A 84 3.38 -2.12 -1.18
N GLN A 85 2.72 -3.15 -0.65
CA GLN A 85 1.83 -4.05 -1.39
C GLN A 85 0.42 -4.02 -0.80
N PRO A 86 -0.59 -4.38 -1.58
CA PRO A 86 -1.90 -4.67 -1.01
C PRO A 86 -1.79 -5.79 0.03
N GLN A 87 -2.31 -5.55 1.22
CA GLN A 87 -2.35 -6.54 2.29
C GLN A 87 -3.76 -7.12 2.41
N ILE A 88 -3.88 -8.44 2.39
CA ILE A 88 -5.14 -9.11 2.66
C ILE A 88 -5.40 -9.04 4.16
N LEU A 89 -6.46 -8.33 4.54
CA LEU A 89 -6.88 -8.19 5.93
C LEU A 89 -7.86 -9.29 6.35
N TYR A 90 -8.67 -9.77 5.41
CA TYR A 90 -9.66 -10.80 5.65
C TYR A 90 -9.91 -11.61 4.37
N THR A 91 -10.04 -12.91 4.55
CA THR A 91 -10.49 -13.86 3.51
C THR A 91 -11.77 -14.53 3.98
N SER A 92 -12.83 -14.41 3.20
CA SER A 92 -14.09 -15.10 3.50
C SER A 92 -13.90 -16.62 3.39
N PRO A 93 -14.38 -17.41 4.35
CA PRO A 93 -14.39 -18.85 4.21
C PRO A 93 -15.21 -19.30 2.99
N ALA A 94 -14.85 -20.44 2.42
CA ALA A 94 -15.57 -21.00 1.29
C ALA A 94 -17.06 -21.20 1.62
N SER A 95 -17.92 -20.96 0.64
CA SER A 95 -19.38 -21.12 0.76
C SER A 95 -20.05 -20.25 1.83
N THR A 96 -19.39 -19.16 2.25
CA THR A 96 -19.97 -18.19 3.20
C THR A 96 -20.19 -16.84 2.53
N LYS A 97 -21.27 -16.17 2.94
CA LYS A 97 -21.48 -14.74 2.62
C LYS A 97 -20.89 -13.91 3.75
N THR A 98 -20.06 -12.96 3.39
CA THR A 98 -19.47 -12.01 4.35
C THR A 98 -20.04 -10.63 4.13
N ILE A 99 -20.41 -9.96 5.22
CA ILE A 99 -20.86 -8.58 5.21
C ILE A 99 -19.79 -7.74 5.91
N LEU A 100 -19.26 -6.74 5.22
CA LEU A 100 -18.39 -5.75 5.83
C LEU A 100 -19.25 -4.70 6.54
N ILE A 101 -19.26 -4.72 7.86
CA ILE A 101 -20.05 -3.78 8.67
C ILE A 101 -19.36 -2.43 8.80
N GLY A 102 -18.04 -2.40 8.81
CA GLY A 102 -17.29 -1.16 8.87
C GLY A 102 -15.79 -1.37 9.12
N GLY A 103 -15.04 -0.29 9.10
CA GLY A 103 -13.61 -0.29 9.38
C GLY A 103 -13.06 1.08 9.67
N THR A 104 -12.06 1.15 10.53
CA THR A 104 -11.32 2.37 10.82
C THR A 104 -9.88 2.20 10.36
N PHE A 105 -9.40 3.14 9.55
CA PHE A 105 -8.07 3.17 8.98
C PHE A 105 -7.34 4.41 9.49
N ALA A 106 -6.51 4.25 10.50
CA ALA A 106 -5.77 5.34 11.13
C ALA A 106 -4.40 5.53 10.47
N ASN A 107 -4.07 6.78 10.18
CA ASN A 107 -2.75 7.18 9.72
C ASN A 107 -1.90 7.65 10.90
N ASN A 108 -0.99 6.81 11.38
CA ASN A 108 -0.06 7.11 12.46
C ASN A 108 1.30 7.62 11.96
N THR A 109 1.39 7.99 10.68
CA THR A 109 2.62 8.55 10.11
C THR A 109 2.65 10.07 10.24
N ASN A 110 3.81 10.67 9.97
CA ASN A 110 4.01 12.13 10.02
C ASN A 110 3.55 12.85 8.74
N GLY A 111 3.05 12.13 7.74
CA GLY A 111 2.61 12.66 6.45
C GLY A 111 1.26 12.11 6.03
N GLN A 112 0.66 12.75 5.03
CA GLN A 112 -0.56 12.24 4.41
C GLN A 112 -0.27 10.93 3.69
N VAL A 113 -1.16 9.95 3.84
CA VAL A 113 -1.14 8.69 3.08
C VAL A 113 -2.38 8.58 2.19
N ALA A 114 -2.26 7.86 1.09
CA ALA A 114 -3.38 7.53 0.22
C ALA A 114 -3.88 6.12 0.56
N LEU A 115 -5.13 6.00 0.98
CA LEU A 115 -5.77 4.73 1.29
C LEU A 115 -6.53 4.20 0.07
N THR A 116 -6.28 2.95 -0.29
CA THR A 116 -7.09 2.21 -1.25
C THR A 116 -7.58 0.92 -0.60
N ILE A 117 -8.86 0.64 -0.72
CA ILE A 117 -9.51 -0.56 -0.19
C ILE A 117 -10.11 -1.32 -1.36
N LEU A 118 -9.72 -2.58 -1.49
CA LEU A 118 -10.12 -3.47 -2.57
C LEU A 118 -10.90 -4.65 -2.02
N VAL A 119 -11.88 -5.08 -2.76
CA VAL A 119 -12.51 -6.41 -2.61
C VAL A 119 -12.04 -7.26 -3.78
N LEU A 120 -11.49 -8.42 -3.48
CA LEU A 120 -11.09 -9.41 -4.46
C LEU A 120 -12.12 -10.54 -4.47
N ASP A 121 -12.76 -10.75 -5.60
CA ASP A 121 -13.50 -11.99 -5.86
C ASP A 121 -12.49 -13.09 -6.25
N GLN A 122 -12.27 -14.02 -5.35
CA GLN A 122 -11.30 -15.09 -5.57
C GLN A 122 -11.72 -16.09 -6.66
N SER A 123 -13.00 -16.16 -6.98
CA SER A 123 -13.50 -17.08 -8.00
C SER A 123 -13.23 -16.59 -9.41
N THR A 124 -13.27 -15.29 -9.62
CA THR A 124 -13.10 -14.65 -10.93
C THR A 124 -11.77 -13.90 -11.06
N GLY A 125 -11.06 -13.66 -9.95
CA GLY A 125 -9.87 -12.80 -9.89
C GLY A 125 -10.16 -11.31 -10.08
N VAL A 126 -11.42 -10.91 -10.11
CA VAL A 126 -11.83 -9.51 -10.29
C VAL A 126 -11.64 -8.73 -9.00
N GLN A 127 -10.98 -7.58 -9.10
CA GLN A 127 -10.83 -6.62 -8.00
C GLN A 127 -11.75 -5.43 -8.21
N VAL A 128 -12.46 -5.07 -7.15
CA VAL A 128 -13.31 -3.87 -7.11
C VAL A 128 -12.82 -2.94 -6.01
N SER A 129 -12.61 -1.67 -6.33
CA SER A 129 -12.28 -0.65 -5.33
C SER A 129 -13.52 -0.18 -4.60
N ILE A 130 -13.56 -0.34 -3.28
CA ILE A 130 -14.57 0.29 -2.42
C ILE A 130 -14.17 1.75 -2.15
N ALA A 131 -12.88 1.99 -1.95
CA ALA A 131 -12.28 3.31 -1.79
C ALA A 131 -10.96 3.34 -2.57
N SER A 132 -10.71 4.41 -3.31
CA SER A 132 -9.51 4.55 -4.12
C SER A 132 -8.83 5.88 -3.86
N LYS A 133 -7.55 5.81 -3.45
CA LYS A 133 -6.67 6.97 -3.22
C LYS A 133 -7.28 8.03 -2.29
N ILE A 134 -8.01 7.58 -1.25
CA ILE A 134 -8.56 8.49 -0.25
C ILE A 134 -7.42 9.11 0.55
N PRO A 135 -7.26 10.44 0.56
CA PRO A 135 -6.23 11.09 1.35
C PRO A 135 -6.59 11.01 2.83
N VAL A 136 -5.70 10.42 3.63
CA VAL A 136 -5.82 10.37 5.09
C VAL A 136 -4.70 11.24 5.67
N PRO A 137 -5.00 12.42 6.23
CA PRO A 137 -3.99 13.29 6.83
C PRO A 137 -3.24 12.62 7.98
N ALA A 138 -2.04 13.13 8.30
CA ALA A 138 -1.28 12.67 9.45
C ALA A 138 -2.08 12.77 10.74
N GLY A 139 -2.02 11.73 11.57
CA GLY A 139 -2.73 11.68 12.86
C GLY A 139 -4.26 11.60 12.78
N SER A 140 -4.81 11.41 11.58
CA SER A 140 -6.26 11.28 11.36
C SER A 140 -6.66 9.85 11.00
N SER A 141 -7.95 9.60 10.87
CA SER A 141 -8.48 8.31 10.45
C SER A 141 -9.59 8.47 9.41
N PHE A 142 -9.66 7.50 8.51
CA PHE A 142 -10.77 7.29 7.61
C PHE A 142 -11.66 6.17 8.17
N VAL A 143 -12.96 6.42 8.25
CA VAL A 143 -13.94 5.46 8.78
C VAL A 143 -14.90 5.07 7.67
N ILE A 144 -15.00 3.77 7.42
CA ILE A 144 -16.15 3.19 6.70
C ILE A 144 -17.16 2.81 7.76
N SER A 145 -18.31 3.47 7.77
CA SER A 145 -19.45 3.06 8.56
C SER A 145 -20.52 2.52 7.63
N ASP A 146 -21.09 1.38 7.99
CA ASP A 146 -22.12 0.78 7.16
C ASP A 146 -23.48 1.44 7.42
N THR A 147 -24.11 1.81 6.32
CA THR A 147 -25.55 1.98 6.21
C THR A 147 -26.13 0.89 5.29
N GLY A 148 -25.68 -0.36 5.47
CA GLY A 148 -26.32 -1.52 4.84
C GLY A 148 -25.80 -1.93 3.45
N LYS A 149 -24.50 -1.85 3.17
CA LYS A 149 -23.94 -2.42 1.92
C LYS A 149 -23.55 -3.87 2.10
N THR A 150 -24.29 -4.74 1.45
CA THR A 150 -23.99 -6.17 1.36
C THR A 150 -22.93 -6.38 0.27
N LEU A 151 -21.82 -7.01 0.64
CA LEU A 151 -20.86 -7.56 -0.31
C LEU A 151 -21.26 -9.01 -0.57
N LEU A 152 -21.46 -9.34 -1.82
CA LEU A 152 -21.83 -10.71 -2.27
C LEU A 152 -20.61 -11.59 -2.41
#